data_c8dcff2f09b5b20a55d85dae746ed935
#
_entry.id   c8dcff2f09b5b20a55d85dae746ed935
#
_cell.length_a   1.000
_cell.length_b   1.000
_cell.length_c   1.000
_cell.angle_alpha   90.00
_cell.angle_beta   90.00
_cell.angle_gamma   90.00
#
_symmetry.space_group_name_H-M   'P 1'
#
loop_
_entity.id
_entity.type
_entity.pdbx_description
1 polymer ?
#
loop_
_entity_poly.entity_id
_entity_poly.type
_entity_poly.pdbx_seq_one_letter_code
_entity_poly.pdbx_strand_id
1 'polypeptide(L)'
;MARILSVSYDKSLLSTREMLLHSRGYEVVSAFGFSEALKHCQNSGRFDLFILGHSIPQFDKESLISAFRAKSNAPVVALTKIGEKIAGADFELEPDPEEVLRLVQRLITRKRAAAD
;
A
#
# COMPACT_ATOMS: atom_id res chain seq x y z
N MET A 1 -13.89 -6.66 7.01
CA MET A 1 -13.48 -5.52 6.17
C MET A 1 -11.97 -5.58 5.94
N ALA A 2 -11.54 -5.47 4.70
CA ALA A 2 -10.11 -5.49 4.39
C ALA A 2 -9.43 -4.22 4.90
N ARG A 3 -8.23 -4.36 5.43
CA ARG A 3 -7.49 -3.28 6.08
C ARG A 3 -6.21 -2.99 5.30
N ILE A 4 -6.06 -1.74 4.85
CA ILE A 4 -4.98 -1.32 3.96
C ILE A 4 -4.12 -0.26 4.63
N LEU A 5 -2.80 -0.43 4.59
CA LEU A 5 -1.87 0.62 4.97
C LEU A 5 -1.44 1.35 3.70
N SER A 6 -1.81 2.63 3.62
CA SER A 6 -1.51 3.49 2.48
C SER A 6 -0.46 4.51 2.88
N VAL A 7 0.68 4.52 2.20
CA VAL A 7 1.81 5.39 2.52
C VAL A 7 2.07 6.36 1.39
N SER A 8 2.30 7.61 1.71
CA SER A 8 2.69 8.63 0.73
C SER A 8 3.54 9.70 1.40
N TYR A 9 4.37 10.34 0.60
CA TYR A 9 5.12 11.54 1.02
C TYR A 9 4.45 12.82 0.51
N ASP A 10 3.27 12.67 -0.09
CA ASP A 10 2.44 13.79 -0.57
C ASP A 10 1.08 13.70 0.13
N LYS A 11 0.75 14.72 0.90
CA LYS A 11 -0.49 14.72 1.71
C LYS A 11 -1.76 14.71 0.87
N SER A 12 -1.77 15.44 -0.24
CA SER A 12 -2.94 15.48 -1.12
C SER A 12 -3.23 14.14 -1.74
N LEU A 13 -2.19 13.48 -2.24
CA LEU A 13 -2.32 12.15 -2.85
C LEU A 13 -2.76 11.12 -1.80
N LEU A 14 -2.19 11.21 -0.61
CA LEU A 14 -2.55 10.31 0.49
C LEU A 14 -4.03 10.44 0.85
N SER A 15 -4.50 11.68 1.00
CA SER A 15 -5.87 11.97 1.35
C SER A 15 -6.85 11.51 0.25
N THR A 16 -6.52 11.79 -1.01
CA THR A 16 -7.35 11.37 -2.14
C THR A 16 -7.47 9.85 -2.21
N ARG A 17 -6.36 9.14 -2.01
CA ARG A 17 -6.35 7.68 -2.04
C ARG A 17 -7.17 7.11 -0.89
N GLU A 18 -7.05 7.70 0.29
CA GLU A 18 -7.85 7.28 1.44
C GLU A 18 -9.35 7.38 1.14
N MET A 19 -9.77 8.50 0.58
CA MET A 19 -11.17 8.72 0.23
C MET A 19 -11.67 7.70 -0.80
N LEU A 20 -10.88 7.45 -1.82
CA LEU A 20 -11.26 6.50 -2.88
C LEU A 20 -11.38 5.07 -2.36
N LEU A 21 -10.40 4.62 -1.58
CA LEU A 21 -10.42 3.26 -1.03
C LEU A 21 -11.53 3.11 0.00
N HIS A 22 -11.71 4.11 0.84
CA HIS A 22 -12.76 4.09 1.85
C HIS A 22 -14.14 4.03 1.20
N SER A 23 -14.34 4.74 0.09
CA SER A 23 -15.62 4.71 -0.65
C SER A 23 -15.94 3.34 -1.23
N ARG A 24 -14.95 2.47 -1.36
CA ARG A 24 -15.13 1.10 -1.85
C ARG A 24 -15.25 0.08 -0.71
N GLY A 25 -15.38 0.55 0.53
CA GLY A 25 -15.64 -0.31 1.68
C GLY A 25 -14.39 -0.84 2.38
N TYR A 26 -13.21 -0.32 2.07
CA TYR A 26 -11.98 -0.74 2.75
C TYR A 26 -11.71 0.11 3.96
N GLU A 27 -11.11 -0.49 4.98
CA GLU A 27 -10.56 0.27 6.11
C GLU A 27 -9.15 0.71 5.73
N VAL A 28 -8.89 2.02 5.81
CA VAL A 28 -7.62 2.57 5.36
C VAL A 28 -6.91 3.26 6.51
N VAL A 29 -5.65 2.88 6.73
CA VAL A 29 -4.76 3.60 7.64
C VAL A 29 -3.78 4.35 6.76
N SER A 30 -3.79 5.67 6.85
CA SER A 30 -2.91 6.52 6.06
C SER A 30 -1.68 6.89 6.86
N ALA A 31 -0.50 6.74 6.26
CA ALA A 31 0.77 7.11 6.88
C ALA A 31 1.47 8.13 5.99
N PHE A 32 1.73 9.30 6.55
CA PHE A 32 2.47 10.36 5.87
C PHE A 32 3.92 10.30 6.33
N GLY A 33 4.81 9.89 5.42
CA GLY A 33 6.22 9.83 5.70
C GLY A 33 6.70 8.48 6.21
N PHE A 34 8.03 8.32 6.22
CA PHE A 34 8.69 7.07 6.57
C PHE A 34 8.42 6.64 8.01
N SER A 35 8.55 7.57 8.94
CA SER A 35 8.39 7.27 10.37
C SER A 35 6.99 6.81 10.71
N GLU A 36 5.98 7.47 10.16
CA GLU A 36 4.59 7.07 10.39
C GLU A 36 4.31 5.68 9.82
N ALA A 37 4.85 5.40 8.64
CA ALA A 37 4.68 4.10 8.01
C ALA A 37 5.25 2.97 8.87
N LEU A 38 6.45 3.16 9.41
CA LEU A 38 7.07 2.18 10.31
C LEU A 38 6.25 2.01 11.58
N LYS A 39 5.80 3.12 12.15
CA LYS A 39 5.03 3.10 13.39
C LYS A 39 3.73 2.32 13.22
N HIS A 40 2.99 2.58 12.14
CA HIS A 40 1.76 1.85 11.89
C HIS A 40 2.00 0.37 11.59
N CYS A 41 3.07 0.05 10.87
CA CYS A 41 3.44 -1.32 10.59
C CYS A 41 3.69 -2.10 11.89
N GLN A 42 4.32 -1.47 12.87
CA GLN A 42 4.68 -2.11 14.13
C GLN A 42 3.54 -2.16 15.14
N ASN A 43 2.69 -1.12 15.17
CA ASN A 43 1.77 -0.90 16.28
C ASN A 43 0.28 -0.93 15.93
N SER A 44 -0.07 -0.90 14.66
CA SER A 44 -1.47 -0.73 14.26
C SER A 44 -2.20 -2.02 13.90
N GLY A 45 -1.63 -3.16 14.25
CA GLY A 45 -2.27 -4.44 14.02
C GLY A 45 -1.99 -5.01 12.62
N ARG A 46 -2.91 -5.84 12.15
CA ARG A 46 -2.72 -6.59 10.92
C ARG A 46 -3.26 -5.84 9.71
N PHE A 47 -2.51 -5.88 8.62
CA PHE A 47 -2.94 -5.33 7.33
C PHE A 47 -3.10 -6.43 6.30
N ASP A 48 -4.06 -6.24 5.39
CA ASP A 48 -4.32 -7.17 4.28
C ASP A 48 -3.58 -6.74 3.02
N LEU A 49 -3.13 -5.49 2.95
CA LEU A 49 -2.47 -4.95 1.78
C LEU A 49 -1.68 -3.70 2.16
N PHE A 50 -0.54 -3.50 1.49
CA PHE A 50 0.26 -2.29 1.64
C PHE A 50 0.34 -1.56 0.29
N ILE A 51 0.17 -0.24 0.29
CA ILE A 51 0.33 0.58 -0.90
C ILE A 51 1.37 1.65 -0.63
N LEU A 52 2.39 1.72 -1.49
CA LEU A 52 3.45 2.72 -1.40
C LEU A 52 3.32 3.69 -2.57
N GLY A 53 3.17 4.98 -2.28
CA GLY A 53 2.96 6.01 -3.29
C GLY A 53 4.19 6.31 -4.12
N HIS A 54 3.99 6.88 -5.31
CA HIS A 54 5.08 7.17 -6.23
C HIS A 54 5.99 8.30 -5.74
N SER A 55 5.53 9.13 -4.81
CA SER A 55 6.34 10.21 -4.24
C SER A 55 7.44 9.71 -3.30
N ILE A 56 7.39 8.45 -2.89
CA ILE A 56 8.37 7.88 -1.97
C ILE A 56 9.64 7.53 -2.78
N PRO A 57 10.84 7.96 -2.34
CA PRO A 57 12.08 7.57 -3.01
C PRO A 57 12.27 6.06 -3.03
N GLN A 58 12.95 5.55 -4.05
CA GLN A 58 13.16 4.11 -4.22
C GLN A 58 13.77 3.45 -2.98
N PHE A 59 14.81 4.05 -2.42
CA PHE A 59 15.47 3.51 -1.23
C PHE A 59 14.49 3.34 -0.07
N ASP A 60 13.65 4.35 0.15
CA ASP A 60 12.67 4.32 1.24
C ASP A 60 11.58 3.29 0.98
N LYS A 61 11.12 3.18 -0.27
CA LYS A 61 10.16 2.13 -0.64
C LYS A 61 10.71 0.75 -0.29
N GLU A 62 11.95 0.47 -0.69
CA GLU A 62 12.56 -0.83 -0.44
C GLU A 62 12.78 -1.08 1.05
N SER A 63 13.14 -0.05 1.81
CA SER A 63 13.29 -0.16 3.26
C SER A 63 11.94 -0.46 3.93
N LEU A 64 10.88 0.20 3.49
CA LEU A 64 9.54 -0.05 4.03
C LEU A 64 9.06 -1.46 3.69
N ILE A 65 9.34 -1.94 2.48
CA ILE A 65 8.96 -3.31 2.10
C ILE A 65 9.65 -4.33 3.00
N SER A 66 10.94 -4.14 3.28
CA SER A 66 11.65 -5.03 4.21
C SER A 66 10.99 -5.06 5.58
N ALA A 67 10.60 -3.88 6.09
CA ALA A 67 9.92 -3.79 7.39
C ALA A 67 8.56 -4.48 7.35
N PHE A 68 7.80 -4.31 6.27
CA PHE A 68 6.50 -4.97 6.12
C PHE A 68 6.65 -6.48 6.07
N ARG A 69 7.62 -6.98 5.32
CA ARG A 69 7.87 -8.42 5.18
C ARG A 69 8.27 -9.08 6.49
N ALA A 70 8.92 -8.33 7.38
CA ALA A 70 9.29 -8.86 8.70
C ALA A 70 8.06 -9.12 9.57
N LYS A 71 6.94 -8.49 9.28
CA LYS A 71 5.72 -8.58 10.08
C LYS A 71 4.56 -9.27 9.38
N SER A 72 4.56 -9.36 8.04
CA SER A 72 3.36 -9.77 7.31
C SER A 72 3.71 -10.37 5.96
N ASN A 73 2.85 -11.26 5.48
CA ASN A 73 2.91 -11.80 4.11
C ASN A 73 1.93 -11.09 3.18
N ALA A 74 1.29 -10.02 3.65
CA ALA A 74 0.33 -9.28 2.82
C ALA A 74 1.03 -8.69 1.59
N PRO A 75 0.34 -8.64 0.44
CA PRO A 75 0.95 -8.10 -0.77
C PRO A 75 1.29 -6.62 -0.65
N VAL A 76 2.37 -6.23 -1.32
CA VAL A 76 2.84 -4.85 -1.39
C VAL A 76 2.72 -4.35 -2.82
N VAL A 77 1.95 -3.28 -2.99
CA VAL A 77 1.79 -2.59 -4.27
C VAL A 77 2.63 -1.31 -4.22
N ALA A 78 3.58 -1.18 -5.12
CA ALA A 78 4.39 0.03 -5.23
C ALA A 78 3.96 0.82 -6.46
N LEU A 79 3.59 2.08 -6.26
CA LEU A 79 3.30 2.98 -7.37
C LEU A 79 4.63 3.57 -7.82
N THR A 80 4.91 3.45 -9.11
CA THR A 80 6.24 3.74 -9.64
C THR A 80 6.21 4.80 -10.73
N LYS A 81 7.32 5.50 -10.85
CA LYS A 81 7.57 6.39 -11.99
C LYS A 81 8.08 5.55 -13.15
N ILE A 82 8.04 6.11 -14.35
CA ILE A 82 8.53 5.44 -15.56
C ILE A 82 9.99 5.03 -15.35
N GLY A 83 10.27 3.75 -15.58
CA GLY A 83 11.63 3.21 -15.48
C GLY A 83 12.10 2.83 -14.08
N GLU A 84 11.30 3.11 -13.08
CA GLU A 84 11.63 2.75 -11.69
C GLU A 84 11.34 1.26 -11.44
N LYS A 85 12.27 0.60 -10.76
CA LYS A 85 12.11 -0.80 -10.34
C LYS A 85 12.28 -0.88 -8.84
N ILE A 86 11.31 -1.52 -8.15
CA ILE A 86 11.30 -1.60 -6.69
C ILE A 86 11.50 -3.04 -6.25
N ALA A 87 12.63 -3.31 -5.61
CA ALA A 87 12.94 -4.65 -5.11
C ALA A 87 11.97 -5.06 -4.01
N GLY A 88 11.40 -6.25 -4.13
CA GLY A 88 10.53 -6.83 -3.11
C GLY A 88 9.06 -6.51 -3.26
N ALA A 89 8.68 -5.57 -4.13
CA ALA A 89 7.26 -5.29 -4.36
C ALA A 89 6.61 -6.47 -5.09
N ASP A 90 5.39 -6.81 -4.70
CA ASP A 90 4.63 -7.84 -5.39
C ASP A 90 4.07 -7.32 -6.71
N PHE A 91 3.71 -6.05 -6.73
CA PHE A 91 3.15 -5.41 -7.93
C PHE A 91 3.71 -4.00 -8.04
N GLU A 92 4.05 -3.62 -9.26
CA GLU A 92 4.47 -2.26 -9.59
C GLU A 92 3.46 -1.69 -10.58
N LEU A 93 2.98 -0.50 -10.30
CA LEU A 93 1.92 0.12 -11.08
C LEU A 93 2.18 1.60 -11.26
N GLU A 94 1.80 2.14 -12.41
CA GLU A 94 1.79 3.58 -12.57
C GLU A 94 0.73 4.19 -11.64
N PRO A 95 0.89 5.44 -11.20
CA PRO A 95 -0.03 6.04 -10.22
C PRO A 95 -1.36 6.49 -10.87
N ASP A 96 -2.11 5.54 -11.38
CA ASP A 96 -3.44 5.73 -11.96
C ASP A 96 -4.47 5.25 -10.94
N PRO A 97 -5.34 6.13 -10.42
CA PRO A 97 -6.30 5.75 -9.38
C PRO A 97 -7.21 4.59 -9.78
N GLU A 98 -7.67 4.56 -11.02
CA GLU A 98 -8.56 3.47 -11.45
C GLU A 98 -7.85 2.12 -11.50
N GLU A 99 -6.60 2.10 -11.96
CA GLU A 99 -5.82 0.87 -12.00
C GLU A 99 -5.48 0.39 -10.61
N VAL A 100 -5.17 1.31 -9.70
CA VAL A 100 -4.91 0.98 -8.30
C VAL A 100 -6.15 0.34 -7.68
N LEU A 101 -7.33 0.93 -7.88
CA LEU A 101 -8.58 0.39 -7.35
C LEU A 101 -8.88 -1.01 -7.91
N ARG A 102 -8.66 -1.21 -9.20
CA ARG A 102 -8.87 -2.53 -9.82
C ARG A 102 -7.95 -3.60 -9.26
N LEU A 103 -6.68 -3.25 -9.09
CA LEU A 103 -5.71 -4.18 -8.52
C LEU A 103 -6.04 -4.51 -7.08
N VAL A 104 -6.35 -3.50 -6.27
CA VAL A 104 -6.73 -3.70 -4.87
C VAL A 104 -7.94 -4.64 -4.78
N GLN A 105 -8.96 -4.38 -5.56
CA GLN A 105 -10.16 -5.21 -5.58
C GLN A 105 -9.82 -6.67 -5.92
N ARG A 106 -8.97 -6.87 -6.92
CA ARG A 106 -8.55 -8.21 -7.34
C ARG A 106 -7.79 -8.94 -6.23
N LEU A 107 -6.84 -8.25 -5.59
CA LEU A 107 -6.02 -8.85 -4.54
C LEU A 107 -6.84 -9.19 -3.31
N ILE A 108 -7.74 -8.31 -2.90
CA ILE A 108 -8.61 -8.55 -1.75
C ILE A 108 -9.58 -9.71 -2.05
N THR A 109 -10.13 -9.76 -3.24
CA THR A 109 -11.03 -10.85 -3.66
C THR A 109 -10.31 -12.19 -3.64
N ARG A 110 -9.07 -12.25 -4.16
CA ARG A 110 -8.25 -13.48 -4.13
C ARG A 110 -7.98 -13.95 -2.72
N LYS A 111 -7.64 -13.03 -1.84
CA LYS A 111 -7.35 -13.35 -0.45
C LYS A 111 -8.56 -13.95 0.24
N ARG A 112 -9.75 -13.38 0.01
CA ARG A 112 -11.00 -13.90 0.58
C ARG A 112 -11.32 -15.29 0.04
N ALA A 113 -11.16 -15.49 -1.27
CA ALA A 113 -11.40 -16.78 -1.88
C ALA A 113 -10.44 -17.85 -1.34
N ALA A 114 -9.17 -17.48 -1.11
CA ALA A 114 -8.19 -18.41 -0.57
C ALA A 114 -8.47 -18.75 0.91
N ALA A 115 -9.09 -17.82 1.64
CA ALA A 115 -9.43 -18.03 3.04
C ALA A 115 -10.65 -18.93 3.23
N ASP A 116 -11.51 -18.98 2.24
CA ASP A 116 -12.72 -19.81 2.26
C ASP A 116 -12.41 -21.25 1.84
#